data_c9c6f406bff18c7a7e69a975198d09e7
#
_entry.id   c9c6f406bff18c7a7e69a975198d09e7
#
_cell.length_a   1.000
_cell.length_b   1.000
_cell.length_c   1.000
_cell.angle_alpha   90.00
_cell.angle_beta   90.00
_cell.angle_gamma   90.00
#
_symmetry.space_group_name_H-M   'P 1'
#
loop_
_entity.id
_entity.type
_entity.pdbx_description
1 polymer ?
#
loop_
_entity_poly.entity_id
_entity_poly.type
_entity_poly.pdbx_seq_one_letter_code
_entity_poly.pdbx_strand_id
1 'polypeptide(L)'
;MLQNVAVEIADPPIEPPANRWRLPAAELADDSGLCGIGADLAPGTLLAAYRAGIFPMPLRKKTLGWWSPDPRGVIPLDGLIVSRSLRRSCRRYEVRMNTRFRDVMERCGDPSRPHGWITPPFVDAYADLHRLGWAHSFETYLDGHLVGGLYGVRIAGLFAGESMFSDATDASKVALVSLVDWLNRSGATLLDVQWTTPHLASVGAIDVPRTQYLEMLADAVGG
;
A
#
# COMPACT_ATOMS: atom_id res chain seq x y z
N MET A 1 -28.35 -7.96 -13.37
CA MET A 1 -27.73 -7.34 -12.18
C MET A 1 -26.91 -8.42 -11.47
N LEU A 2 -25.60 -8.37 -11.62
CA LEU A 2 -24.72 -9.24 -10.81
C LEU A 2 -24.72 -8.67 -9.39
N GLN A 3 -25.22 -9.42 -8.42
CA GLN A 3 -25.12 -9.05 -7.01
C GLN A 3 -23.63 -9.04 -6.64
N ASN A 4 -23.14 -7.88 -6.19
CA ASN A 4 -21.81 -7.75 -5.60
C ASN A 4 -21.85 -8.56 -4.29
N VAL A 5 -21.32 -9.77 -4.32
CA VAL A 5 -21.07 -10.56 -3.10
C VAL A 5 -19.93 -9.83 -2.39
N ALA A 6 -20.20 -9.23 -1.25
CA ALA A 6 -19.15 -8.66 -0.40
C ALA A 6 -18.17 -9.79 -0.07
N VAL A 7 -16.91 -9.59 -0.39
CA VAL A 7 -15.84 -10.53 -0.01
C VAL A 7 -15.72 -10.45 1.50
N GLU A 8 -15.95 -11.56 2.19
CA GLU A 8 -15.75 -11.64 3.64
C GLU A 8 -14.24 -11.58 3.91
N ILE A 9 -13.83 -10.61 4.71
CA ILE A 9 -12.44 -10.37 5.09
C ILE A 9 -12.23 -10.98 6.46
N ALA A 10 -11.15 -11.74 6.63
CA ALA A 10 -10.82 -12.32 7.92
C ALA A 10 -10.45 -11.23 8.95
N ASP A 11 -11.09 -11.28 10.11
CA ASP A 11 -10.78 -10.46 11.28
C ASP A 11 -10.93 -11.31 12.55
N PRO A 12 -9.84 -11.61 13.28
CA PRO A 12 -8.45 -11.19 13.01
C PRO A 12 -7.85 -11.80 11.73
N PRO A 13 -6.77 -11.21 11.18
CA PRO A 13 -6.11 -11.73 9.98
C PRO A 13 -5.62 -13.15 10.15
N ILE A 14 -5.77 -13.95 9.08
CA ILE A 14 -5.32 -15.35 9.04
C ILE A 14 -3.89 -15.40 8.50
N GLU A 15 -2.96 -15.95 9.31
CA GLU A 15 -1.57 -16.14 8.86
C GLU A 15 -1.51 -17.21 7.76
N PRO A 16 -0.97 -16.90 6.57
CA PRO A 16 -0.83 -17.86 5.50
C PRO A 16 0.30 -18.85 5.79
N PRO A 17 0.41 -19.95 5.01
CA PRO A 17 1.56 -20.84 5.06
C PRO A 17 2.88 -20.06 4.94
N ALA A 18 3.88 -20.49 5.70
CA ALA A 18 5.18 -19.83 5.76
C ALA A 18 5.84 -19.72 4.37
N ASN A 19 6.58 -18.64 4.17
CA ASN A 19 7.43 -18.45 3.00
C ASN A 19 8.45 -19.60 2.86
N ARG A 20 8.62 -20.10 1.63
CA ARG A 20 9.59 -21.17 1.27
C ARG A 20 10.88 -20.64 0.64
N TRP A 21 10.98 -19.34 0.40
CA TRP A 21 12.12 -18.70 -0.24
C TRP A 21 13.06 -18.07 0.80
N ARG A 22 14.34 -18.10 0.52
CA ARG A 22 15.30 -17.27 1.25
C ARG A 22 15.27 -15.87 0.61
N LEU A 23 14.52 -14.96 1.21
CA LEU A 23 14.46 -13.59 0.77
C LEU A 23 15.78 -12.86 1.04
N PRO A 24 16.19 -11.90 0.18
CA PRO A 24 17.37 -11.08 0.42
C PRO A 24 17.15 -10.15 1.61
N ALA A 25 18.21 -9.77 2.31
CA ALA A 25 18.17 -8.73 3.31
C ALA A 25 18.06 -7.34 2.64
N ALA A 26 17.31 -6.43 3.24
CA ALA A 26 17.09 -5.07 2.71
C ALA A 26 18.40 -4.28 2.60
N GLU A 27 19.35 -4.52 3.50
CA GLU A 27 20.69 -3.89 3.55
C GLU A 27 21.57 -4.25 2.36
N LEU A 28 21.25 -5.34 1.65
CA LEU A 28 21.98 -5.80 0.47
C LEU A 28 21.48 -5.19 -0.84
N ALA A 29 20.54 -4.24 -0.77
CA ALA A 29 20.05 -3.54 -1.94
C ALA A 29 21.20 -2.78 -2.65
N ASP A 30 21.19 -2.83 -3.96
CA ASP A 30 22.09 -2.02 -4.79
C ASP A 30 21.71 -0.53 -4.80
N ASP A 31 22.44 0.31 -5.53
CA ASP A 31 22.21 1.75 -5.64
C ASP A 31 20.81 2.10 -6.21
N SER A 32 20.18 1.16 -6.91
CA SER A 32 18.80 1.32 -7.39
C SER A 32 17.74 0.91 -6.37
N GLY A 33 18.14 0.30 -5.26
CA GLY A 33 17.28 -0.28 -4.25
C GLY A 33 16.85 -1.72 -4.54
N LEU A 34 17.40 -2.39 -5.57
CA LEU A 34 17.10 -3.78 -5.88
C LEU A 34 17.86 -4.72 -4.94
N CYS A 35 17.15 -5.54 -4.18
CA CYS A 35 17.72 -6.53 -3.26
C CYS A 35 17.88 -7.91 -3.90
N GLY A 36 16.96 -8.29 -4.79
CA GLY A 36 16.98 -9.62 -5.40
C GLY A 36 15.91 -9.84 -6.46
N ILE A 37 15.96 -11.00 -7.09
CA ILE A 37 15.12 -11.35 -8.25
C ILE A 37 14.54 -12.75 -8.06
N GLY A 38 13.29 -12.96 -8.48
CA GLY A 38 12.62 -14.28 -8.46
C GLY A 38 11.67 -14.43 -7.28
N ALA A 39 11.53 -15.62 -6.76
CA ALA A 39 10.50 -16.05 -5.80
C ALA A 39 9.07 -15.97 -6.40
N ASP A 40 8.04 -15.87 -5.56
CA ASP A 40 6.64 -15.83 -5.97
C ASP A 40 5.86 -14.73 -5.23
N LEU A 41 4.59 -14.55 -5.58
CA LEU A 41 3.66 -13.62 -4.93
C LEU A 41 2.72 -14.35 -3.95
N ALA A 42 3.09 -15.53 -3.43
CA ALA A 42 2.28 -16.22 -2.43
C ALA A 42 2.12 -15.33 -1.18
N PRO A 43 0.97 -15.34 -0.51
CA PRO A 43 0.71 -14.46 0.65
C PRO A 43 1.80 -14.54 1.73
N GLY A 44 2.30 -15.74 2.06
CA GLY A 44 3.40 -15.91 3.02
C GLY A 44 4.73 -15.29 2.56
N THR A 45 5.01 -15.32 1.24
CA THR A 45 6.19 -14.66 0.66
C THR A 45 6.06 -13.14 0.75
N LEU A 46 4.89 -12.60 0.41
CA LEU A 46 4.62 -11.16 0.49
C LEU A 46 4.74 -10.65 1.93
N LEU A 47 4.09 -11.30 2.89
CA LEU A 47 4.16 -10.87 4.30
C LEU A 47 5.57 -10.98 4.86
N ALA A 48 6.32 -12.05 4.54
CA ALA A 48 7.72 -12.17 4.94
C ALA A 48 8.59 -11.06 4.36
N ALA A 49 8.35 -10.67 3.11
CA ALA A 49 9.04 -9.58 2.45
C ALA A 49 8.77 -8.22 3.12
N TYR A 50 7.50 -7.88 3.35
CA TYR A 50 7.15 -6.62 4.05
C TYR A 50 7.73 -6.56 5.46
N ARG A 51 7.69 -7.67 6.22
CA ARG A 51 8.32 -7.77 7.55
C ARG A 51 9.84 -7.57 7.50
N ALA A 52 10.48 -7.88 6.37
CA ALA A 52 11.91 -7.69 6.13
C ALA A 52 12.27 -6.34 5.48
N GLY A 53 11.32 -5.42 5.30
CA GLY A 53 11.56 -4.11 4.72
C GLY A 53 11.72 -4.08 3.20
N ILE A 54 11.39 -5.18 2.51
CA ILE A 54 11.42 -5.28 1.06
C ILE A 54 10.01 -5.46 0.49
N PHE A 55 9.78 -5.05 -0.74
CA PHE A 55 8.50 -5.16 -1.41
C PHE A 55 8.67 -5.62 -2.87
N PRO A 56 7.65 -6.26 -3.45
CA PRO A 56 7.71 -6.76 -4.82
C PRO A 56 7.37 -5.68 -5.84
N MET A 57 8.10 -5.65 -6.94
CA MET A 57 7.74 -4.88 -8.13
C MET A 57 8.28 -5.58 -9.38
N PRO A 58 7.60 -5.55 -10.53
CA PRO A 58 8.13 -6.12 -11.75
C PRO A 58 9.44 -5.44 -12.16
N LEU A 59 10.48 -6.22 -12.42
CA LEU A 59 11.72 -5.73 -13.02
C LEU A 59 11.59 -5.68 -14.55
N ARG A 60 10.90 -6.69 -15.12
CA ARG A 60 10.54 -6.83 -16.55
C ARG A 60 9.23 -7.64 -16.65
N LYS A 61 8.66 -7.76 -17.87
CA LYS A 61 7.33 -8.39 -18.12
C LYS A 61 7.02 -9.69 -17.35
N LYS A 62 8.02 -10.49 -16.93
CA LYS A 62 7.83 -11.76 -16.21
C LYS A 62 8.84 -11.97 -15.06
N THR A 63 9.58 -10.93 -14.69
CA THR A 63 10.63 -11.03 -13.68
C THR A 63 10.23 -10.21 -12.47
N LEU A 64 10.09 -10.87 -11.34
CA LEU A 64 9.80 -10.24 -10.07
C LEU A 64 11.10 -9.74 -9.44
N GLY A 65 11.15 -8.46 -9.05
CA GLY A 65 12.20 -7.86 -8.25
C GLY A 65 11.71 -7.60 -6.83
N TRP A 66 12.64 -7.64 -5.88
CA TRP A 66 12.43 -7.28 -4.46
C TRP A 66 13.23 -6.04 -4.16
N TRP A 67 12.58 -5.03 -3.61
CA TRP A 67 13.12 -3.69 -3.53
C TRP A 67 13.13 -3.15 -2.11
N SER A 68 14.19 -2.41 -1.77
CA SER A 68 14.29 -1.57 -0.57
C SER A 68 15.09 -0.31 -0.93
N PRO A 69 14.43 0.77 -1.34
CA PRO A 69 15.12 2.00 -1.73
C PRO A 69 15.81 2.69 -0.57
N ASP A 70 16.82 3.49 -0.89
CA ASP A 70 17.49 4.41 0.01
C ASP A 70 17.66 5.76 -0.73
N PRO A 71 17.00 6.84 -0.28
CA PRO A 71 16.14 6.91 0.91
C PRO A 71 14.79 6.20 0.75
N ARG A 72 14.13 5.90 1.88
CA ARG A 72 12.78 5.35 1.94
C ARG A 72 11.76 6.45 2.21
N GLY A 73 10.69 6.51 1.40
CA GLY A 73 9.58 7.42 1.61
C GLY A 73 8.63 6.94 2.71
N VAL A 74 8.32 7.81 3.67
CA VAL A 74 7.34 7.56 4.72
C VAL A 74 6.44 8.78 4.91
N ILE A 75 5.23 8.57 5.42
CA ILE A 75 4.36 9.67 5.89
C ILE A 75 4.26 9.57 7.42
N PRO A 76 4.82 10.54 8.17
CA PRO A 76 4.56 10.63 9.61
C PRO A 76 3.05 10.76 9.87
N LEU A 77 2.49 9.91 10.72
CA LEU A 77 1.04 9.86 10.94
C LEU A 77 0.48 11.14 11.56
N ASP A 78 1.30 11.87 12.31
CA ASP A 78 1.02 13.20 12.87
C ASP A 78 1.45 14.35 11.93
N GLY A 79 2.16 14.04 10.85
CA GLY A 79 2.70 15.00 9.88
C GLY A 79 1.88 15.17 8.59
N LEU A 80 0.71 14.54 8.48
CA LEU A 80 -0.11 14.65 7.26
C LEU A 80 -0.58 16.09 7.02
N ILE A 81 -0.21 16.64 5.86
CA ILE A 81 -0.58 18.00 5.46
C ILE A 81 -1.96 18.00 4.79
N VAL A 82 -2.98 18.48 5.52
CA VAL A 82 -4.34 18.64 5.01
C VAL A 82 -4.61 20.11 4.73
N SER A 83 -4.48 20.54 3.48
CA SER A 83 -4.74 21.92 3.07
C SER A 83 -6.22 22.32 3.26
N ARG A 84 -6.50 23.64 3.23
CA ARG A 84 -7.89 24.13 3.30
C ARG A 84 -8.75 23.61 2.13
N SER A 85 -8.19 23.47 0.94
CA SER A 85 -8.88 22.91 -0.22
C SER A 85 -9.17 21.41 -0.01
N LEU A 86 -8.20 20.63 0.46
CA LEU A 86 -8.37 19.22 0.74
C LEU A 86 -9.43 18.96 1.84
N ARG A 87 -9.47 19.78 2.89
CA ARG A 87 -10.55 19.71 3.89
C ARG A 87 -11.94 19.93 3.31
N ARG A 88 -12.08 20.78 2.28
CA ARG A 88 -13.36 20.94 1.55
C ARG A 88 -13.68 19.70 0.72
N SER A 89 -12.67 19.14 0.05
CA SER A 89 -12.82 17.88 -0.71
C SER A 89 -13.25 16.72 0.21
N CYS A 90 -12.68 16.58 1.40
CA CYS A 90 -13.09 15.57 2.39
C CYS A 90 -14.59 15.65 2.80
N ARG A 91 -15.21 16.84 2.71
CA ARG A 91 -16.65 17.00 3.01
C ARG A 91 -17.55 16.67 1.82
N ARG A 92 -16.98 16.61 0.62
CA ARG A 92 -17.72 16.37 -0.62
C ARG A 92 -17.78 14.90 -0.99
N TYR A 93 -16.74 14.16 -0.66
CA TYR A 93 -16.61 12.77 -1.02
C TYR A 93 -17.07 11.85 0.11
N GLU A 94 -17.71 10.74 -0.24
CA GLU A 94 -17.92 9.61 0.66
C GLU A 94 -16.69 8.70 0.58
N VAL A 95 -16.20 8.21 1.74
CA VAL A 95 -15.12 7.22 1.78
C VAL A 95 -15.65 5.93 2.38
N ARG A 96 -15.34 4.82 1.71
CA ARG A 96 -15.60 3.46 2.18
C ARG A 96 -14.29 2.72 2.33
N MET A 97 -14.28 1.67 3.15
CA MET A 97 -13.11 0.82 3.35
C MET A 97 -13.46 -0.61 2.95
N ASN A 98 -12.59 -1.26 2.17
CA ASN A 98 -12.69 -2.68 1.84
C ASN A 98 -13.96 -3.09 1.06
N THR A 99 -14.63 -2.16 0.38
CA THR A 99 -15.86 -2.47 -0.35
C THR A 99 -15.62 -2.85 -1.81
N ARG A 100 -14.51 -2.39 -2.41
CA ARG A 100 -14.17 -2.58 -3.82
C ARG A 100 -12.67 -2.78 -4.02
N PHE A 101 -12.03 -3.61 -3.19
CA PHE A 101 -10.56 -3.79 -3.19
C PHE A 101 -10.01 -4.12 -4.58
N ARG A 102 -10.57 -5.13 -5.27
CA ARG A 102 -10.12 -5.53 -6.61
C ARG A 102 -10.27 -4.40 -7.63
N ASP A 103 -11.38 -3.66 -7.60
CA ASP A 103 -11.59 -2.53 -8.51
C ASP A 103 -10.56 -1.41 -8.26
N VAL A 104 -10.20 -1.14 -7.00
CA VAL A 104 -9.15 -0.17 -6.65
C VAL A 104 -7.81 -0.62 -7.26
N MET A 105 -7.45 -1.90 -7.13
CA MET A 105 -6.22 -2.43 -7.72
C MET A 105 -6.22 -2.34 -9.25
N GLU A 106 -7.32 -2.75 -9.91
CA GLU A 106 -7.46 -2.70 -11.37
C GLU A 106 -7.37 -1.26 -11.88
N ARG A 107 -7.97 -0.28 -11.17
CA ARG A 107 -7.85 1.14 -11.49
C ARG A 107 -6.43 1.68 -11.24
N CYS A 108 -5.74 1.22 -10.22
CA CYS A 108 -4.33 1.53 -10.00
C CYS A 108 -3.43 0.94 -11.11
N GLY A 109 -3.79 -0.22 -11.64
CA GLY A 109 -3.08 -0.92 -12.73
C GLY A 109 -3.51 -0.53 -14.15
N ASP A 110 -4.35 0.50 -14.34
CA ASP A 110 -4.80 0.92 -15.67
C ASP A 110 -3.60 1.20 -16.59
N PRO A 111 -3.50 0.51 -17.74
CA PRO A 111 -2.39 0.67 -18.68
C PRO A 111 -2.24 2.07 -19.27
N SER A 112 -3.28 2.90 -19.24
CA SER A 112 -3.24 4.28 -19.69
C SER A 112 -2.48 5.20 -18.73
N ARG A 113 -2.24 4.75 -17.49
CA ARG A 113 -1.52 5.52 -16.47
C ARG A 113 0.00 5.39 -16.67
N PRO A 114 0.76 6.49 -16.51
CA PRO A 114 2.21 6.41 -16.56
C PRO A 114 2.73 5.49 -15.43
N HIS A 115 3.69 4.64 -15.76
CA HIS A 115 4.33 3.71 -14.81
C HIS A 115 3.40 2.61 -14.24
N GLY A 116 2.37 2.19 -14.97
CA GLY A 116 1.53 1.06 -14.58
C GLY A 116 2.33 -0.24 -14.47
N TRP A 117 2.62 -0.67 -13.23
CA TRP A 117 3.38 -1.89 -12.93
C TRP A 117 2.51 -3.05 -12.44
N ILE A 118 1.27 -2.74 -12.02
CA ILE A 118 0.34 -3.72 -11.48
C ILE A 118 -0.19 -4.59 -12.62
N THR A 119 0.11 -5.88 -12.56
CA THR A 119 -0.33 -6.89 -13.53
C THR A 119 -1.39 -7.80 -12.92
N PRO A 120 -2.17 -8.57 -13.72
CA PRO A 120 -3.16 -9.50 -13.18
C PRO A 120 -2.65 -10.42 -12.06
N PRO A 121 -1.44 -11.02 -12.13
CA PRO A 121 -0.91 -11.80 -11.02
C PRO A 121 -0.75 -11.02 -9.70
N PHE A 122 -0.42 -9.72 -9.77
CA PHE A 122 -0.39 -8.85 -8.57
C PHE A 122 -1.80 -8.62 -8.03
N VAL A 123 -2.78 -8.35 -8.91
CA VAL A 123 -4.18 -8.17 -8.48
C VAL A 123 -4.68 -9.41 -7.74
N ASP A 124 -4.41 -10.61 -8.27
CA ASP A 124 -4.84 -11.86 -7.64
C ASP A 124 -4.14 -12.09 -6.30
N ALA A 125 -2.81 -11.90 -6.23
CA ALA A 125 -2.03 -12.10 -5.00
C ALA A 125 -2.46 -11.16 -3.86
N TYR A 126 -2.70 -9.88 -4.17
CA TYR A 126 -3.14 -8.92 -3.15
C TYR A 126 -4.63 -9.07 -2.80
N ALA A 127 -5.46 -9.56 -3.73
CA ALA A 127 -6.83 -9.96 -3.40
C ALA A 127 -6.85 -11.15 -2.43
N ASP A 128 -5.88 -12.07 -2.53
CA ASP A 128 -5.69 -13.14 -1.56
C ASP A 128 -5.28 -12.60 -0.19
N LEU A 129 -4.32 -11.66 -0.12
CA LEU A 129 -3.97 -10.97 1.13
C LEU A 129 -5.16 -10.23 1.72
N HIS A 130 -6.00 -9.62 0.89
CA HIS A 130 -7.21 -8.94 1.34
C HIS A 130 -8.21 -9.90 1.98
N ARG A 131 -8.49 -11.05 1.35
CA ARG A 131 -9.35 -12.10 1.94
C ARG A 131 -8.81 -12.64 3.27
N LEU A 132 -7.49 -12.73 3.40
CA LEU A 132 -6.81 -13.15 4.63
C LEU A 132 -6.75 -12.02 5.70
N GLY A 133 -7.22 -10.81 5.41
CA GLY A 133 -7.25 -9.69 6.35
C GLY A 133 -5.99 -8.85 6.43
N TRP A 134 -5.00 -9.06 5.54
CA TRP A 134 -3.72 -8.34 5.56
C TRP A 134 -3.65 -7.15 4.62
N ALA A 135 -4.50 -7.08 3.59
CA ALA A 135 -4.53 -5.96 2.67
C ALA A 135 -5.87 -5.21 2.74
N HIS A 136 -5.80 -3.90 2.67
CA HIS A 136 -6.96 -3.02 2.80
C HIS A 136 -6.99 -1.97 1.71
N SER A 137 -8.20 -1.54 1.35
CA SER A 137 -8.43 -0.43 0.43
C SER A 137 -9.30 0.65 1.06
N PHE A 138 -9.10 1.87 0.59
CA PHE A 138 -9.91 3.03 0.89
C PHE A 138 -10.44 3.59 -0.42
N GLU A 139 -11.75 3.62 -0.58
CA GLU A 139 -12.44 4.00 -1.79
C GLU A 139 -13.11 5.35 -1.62
N THR A 140 -12.90 6.25 -2.57
CA THR A 140 -13.50 7.59 -2.59
C THR A 140 -14.62 7.63 -3.64
N TYR A 141 -15.81 8.01 -3.21
CA TYR A 141 -17.01 8.08 -4.05
C TYR A 141 -17.49 9.53 -4.21
N LEU A 142 -17.98 9.83 -5.41
CA LEU A 142 -18.71 11.04 -5.74
C LEU A 142 -20.01 10.66 -6.45
N ASP A 143 -21.14 11.09 -5.91
CA ASP A 143 -22.48 10.79 -6.47
C ASP A 143 -22.68 9.27 -6.73
N GLY A 144 -22.18 8.43 -5.80
CA GLY A 144 -22.26 6.97 -5.87
C GLY A 144 -21.25 6.30 -6.81
N HIS A 145 -20.40 7.06 -7.51
CA HIS A 145 -19.37 6.55 -8.41
C HIS A 145 -18.01 6.49 -7.72
N LEU A 146 -17.27 5.39 -7.91
CA LEU A 146 -15.90 5.24 -7.45
C LEU A 146 -14.99 6.12 -8.30
N VAL A 147 -14.41 7.17 -7.70
CA VAL A 147 -13.61 8.20 -8.40
C VAL A 147 -12.18 8.31 -7.89
N GLY A 148 -11.82 7.55 -6.87
CA GLY A 148 -10.47 7.50 -6.34
C GLY A 148 -10.34 6.40 -5.30
N GLY A 149 -9.11 6.10 -4.94
CA GLY A 149 -8.83 5.12 -3.89
C GLY A 149 -7.35 4.82 -3.79
N LEU A 150 -7.04 4.07 -2.75
CA LEU A 150 -5.71 3.52 -2.51
C LEU A 150 -5.83 2.13 -1.89
N TYR A 151 -4.76 1.35 -1.96
CA TYR A 151 -4.65 0.09 -1.23
C TYR A 151 -3.25 -0.09 -0.65
N GLY A 152 -3.15 -0.98 0.33
CA GLY A 152 -1.89 -1.34 0.96
C GLY A 152 -2.01 -2.55 1.88
N VAL A 153 -0.88 -2.93 2.46
CA VAL A 153 -0.74 -4.08 3.36
C VAL A 153 -0.57 -3.61 4.79
N ARG A 154 -1.34 -4.17 5.73
CA ARG A 154 -1.25 -3.90 7.17
C ARG A 154 -0.60 -5.07 7.88
N ILE A 155 0.47 -4.80 8.66
CA ILE A 155 1.12 -5.79 9.52
C ILE A 155 1.41 -5.11 10.86
N ALA A 156 0.68 -5.49 11.90
CA ALA A 156 0.77 -4.86 13.22
C ALA A 156 0.75 -3.31 13.13
N GLY A 157 1.81 -2.62 13.52
CA GLY A 157 1.94 -1.16 13.44
C GLY A 157 2.28 -0.61 12.04
N LEU A 158 2.70 -1.45 11.10
CA LEU A 158 3.03 -1.05 9.72
C LEU A 158 1.79 -0.96 8.84
N PHE A 159 1.70 0.06 7.99
CA PHE A 159 0.91 0.05 6.76
C PHE A 159 1.82 0.40 5.57
N ALA A 160 1.98 -0.55 4.64
CA ALA A 160 2.68 -0.32 3.38
C ALA A 160 1.66 0.10 2.31
N GLY A 161 1.64 1.39 1.97
CA GLY A 161 0.78 1.94 0.92
C GLY A 161 1.36 1.60 -0.46
N GLU A 162 0.62 0.86 -1.28
CA GLU A 162 1.12 0.30 -2.54
C GLU A 162 0.87 1.20 -3.74
N SER A 163 -0.36 1.63 -3.91
CA SER A 163 -0.73 2.49 -5.03
C SER A 163 -2.04 3.23 -4.76
N MET A 164 -2.26 4.29 -5.53
CA MET A 164 -3.51 5.04 -5.50
C MET A 164 -3.90 5.50 -6.91
N PHE A 165 -5.20 5.71 -7.14
CA PHE A 165 -5.72 6.32 -8.36
C PHE A 165 -6.66 7.48 -8.05
N SER A 166 -6.84 8.41 -9.00
CA SER A 166 -7.67 9.61 -8.81
C SER A 166 -8.25 10.05 -10.15
N ASP A 167 -9.56 9.90 -10.33
CA ASP A 167 -10.28 10.33 -11.52
C ASP A 167 -11.03 11.64 -11.29
N ALA A 168 -11.02 12.12 -10.05
CA ALA A 168 -11.56 13.42 -9.67
C ALA A 168 -10.57 14.16 -8.76
N THR A 169 -10.65 15.49 -8.76
CA THR A 169 -9.74 16.36 -7.97
C THR A 169 -9.69 15.93 -6.50
N ASP A 170 -8.49 15.71 -5.98
CA ASP A 170 -8.20 15.31 -4.59
C ASP A 170 -8.72 13.91 -4.18
N ALA A 171 -9.35 13.12 -5.06
CA ALA A 171 -10.01 11.89 -4.65
C ALA A 171 -9.05 10.89 -3.97
N SER A 172 -7.84 10.68 -4.49
CA SER A 172 -6.81 9.84 -3.83
C SER A 172 -6.28 10.44 -2.52
N LYS A 173 -6.18 11.78 -2.44
CA LYS A 173 -5.78 12.46 -1.20
C LYS A 173 -6.84 12.32 -0.10
N VAL A 174 -8.12 12.33 -0.47
CA VAL A 174 -9.23 12.08 0.48
C VAL A 174 -9.17 10.64 1.02
N ALA A 175 -8.89 9.66 0.16
CA ALA A 175 -8.64 8.28 0.60
C ALA A 175 -7.46 8.21 1.58
N LEU A 176 -6.36 8.93 1.28
CA LEU A 176 -5.17 8.99 2.16
C LEU A 176 -5.48 9.63 3.52
N VAL A 177 -6.26 10.72 3.56
CA VAL A 177 -6.70 11.34 4.83
C VAL A 177 -7.47 10.33 5.67
N SER A 178 -8.39 9.57 5.06
CA SER A 178 -9.18 8.56 5.76
C SER A 178 -8.33 7.37 6.22
N LEU A 179 -7.34 6.96 5.41
CA LEU A 179 -6.36 5.94 5.81
C LEU A 179 -5.59 6.40 7.06
N VAL A 180 -5.01 7.60 7.06
CA VAL A 180 -4.21 8.11 8.20
C VAL A 180 -5.07 8.24 9.46
N ASP A 181 -6.32 8.68 9.34
CA ASP A 181 -7.25 8.72 10.46
C ASP A 181 -7.55 7.31 11.02
N TRP A 182 -7.74 6.32 10.16
CA TRP A 182 -7.90 4.92 10.57
C TRP A 182 -6.63 4.35 11.23
N LEU A 183 -5.44 4.64 10.67
CA LEU A 183 -4.15 4.21 11.22
C LEU A 183 -3.93 4.77 12.63
N ASN A 184 -4.18 6.07 12.84
CA ASN A 184 -4.06 6.70 14.14
C ASN A 184 -5.01 6.06 15.18
N ARG A 185 -6.25 5.74 14.80
CA ARG A 185 -7.23 5.10 15.69
C ARG A 185 -6.92 3.63 15.98
N SER A 186 -6.22 2.95 15.07
CA SER A 186 -5.88 1.52 15.19
C SER A 186 -4.47 1.26 15.74
N GLY A 187 -3.79 2.30 16.26
CA GLY A 187 -2.48 2.16 16.89
C GLY A 187 -1.34 1.85 15.91
N ALA A 188 -1.47 2.23 14.64
CA ALA A 188 -0.35 2.15 13.70
C ALA A 188 0.74 3.15 14.06
N THR A 189 1.98 2.83 13.69
CA THR A 189 3.15 3.68 13.96
C THR A 189 3.94 4.03 12.71
N LEU A 190 3.76 3.30 11.60
CA LEU A 190 4.53 3.47 10.37
C LEU A 190 3.63 3.41 9.14
N LEU A 191 3.59 4.50 8.36
CA LEU A 191 3.02 4.54 7.01
C LEU A 191 4.17 4.64 5.99
N ASP A 192 4.48 3.52 5.38
CA ASP A 192 5.48 3.36 4.34
C ASP A 192 4.86 3.67 2.97
N VAL A 193 5.52 4.50 2.16
CA VAL A 193 5.10 4.84 0.80
C VAL A 193 6.21 4.60 -0.24
N GLN A 194 7.23 3.85 0.14
CA GLN A 194 8.39 3.38 -0.61
C GLN A 194 9.25 4.52 -1.19
N TRP A 195 8.72 5.34 -2.09
CA TRP A 195 9.37 6.51 -2.68
C TRP A 195 8.56 7.77 -2.48
N THR A 196 9.24 8.86 -2.15
CA THR A 196 8.62 10.18 -2.08
C THR A 196 8.47 10.76 -3.49
N THR A 197 7.23 10.90 -3.94
CA THR A 197 6.89 11.61 -5.17
C THR A 197 6.50 13.06 -4.86
N PRO A 198 6.53 14.01 -5.84
CA PRO A 198 6.02 15.36 -5.62
C PRO A 198 4.57 15.39 -5.08
N HIS A 199 3.74 14.44 -5.51
CA HIS A 199 2.37 14.27 -5.02
C HIS A 199 2.35 13.92 -3.52
N LEU A 200 3.13 12.93 -3.11
CA LEU A 200 3.22 12.48 -1.71
C LEU A 200 3.91 13.53 -0.83
N ALA A 201 4.95 14.20 -1.32
CA ALA A 201 5.59 15.32 -0.62
C ALA A 201 4.59 16.44 -0.32
N SER A 202 3.64 16.72 -1.25
CA SER A 202 2.60 17.74 -1.05
C SER A 202 1.62 17.45 0.08
N VAL A 203 1.59 16.22 0.57
CA VAL A 203 0.74 15.76 1.69
C VAL A 203 1.56 15.35 2.91
N GLY A 204 2.87 15.62 2.93
CA GLY A 204 3.71 15.43 4.11
C GLY A 204 4.63 14.23 4.10
N ALA A 205 4.78 13.52 2.95
CA ALA A 205 5.79 12.47 2.85
C ALA A 205 7.20 13.05 2.98
N ILE A 206 8.04 12.33 3.69
CA ILE A 206 9.46 12.63 3.90
C ILE A 206 10.32 11.43 3.50
N ASP A 207 11.57 11.70 3.17
CA ASP A 207 12.57 10.69 2.93
C ASP A 207 13.36 10.43 4.22
N VAL A 208 13.56 9.15 4.57
CA VAL A 208 14.41 8.72 5.67
C VAL A 208 15.47 7.75 5.15
N PRO A 209 16.68 7.71 5.74
CA PRO A 209 17.67 6.69 5.43
C PRO A 209 17.08 5.28 5.61
N ARG A 210 17.42 4.34 4.74
CA ARG A 210 16.95 2.95 4.85
C ARG A 210 17.24 2.33 6.22
N THR A 211 18.38 2.62 6.82
CA THR A 211 18.73 2.15 8.17
C THR A 211 17.72 2.61 9.22
N GLN A 212 17.36 3.88 9.21
CA GLN A 212 16.34 4.44 10.09
C GLN A 212 14.95 3.83 9.81
N TYR A 213 14.60 3.65 8.53
CA TYR A 213 13.35 2.97 8.16
C TYR A 213 13.27 1.55 8.74
N LEU A 214 14.37 0.77 8.68
CA LEU A 214 14.40 -0.59 9.21
C LEU A 214 14.24 -0.64 10.73
N GLU A 215 14.76 0.35 11.46
CA GLU A 215 14.51 0.51 12.90
C GLU A 215 13.03 0.81 13.16
N MET A 216 12.44 1.78 12.45
CA MET A 216 11.01 2.09 12.54
C MET A 216 10.13 0.88 12.21
N LEU A 217 10.52 0.10 11.20
CA LEU A 217 9.83 -1.12 10.81
C LEU A 217 9.88 -2.19 11.91
N ALA A 218 11.06 -2.43 12.49
CA ALA A 218 11.23 -3.39 13.58
C ALA A 218 10.32 -3.05 14.78
N ASP A 219 10.24 -1.78 15.15
CA ASP A 219 9.34 -1.29 16.20
C ASP A 219 7.86 -1.48 15.80
N ALA A 220 7.52 -1.24 14.54
CA ALA A 220 6.13 -1.34 14.06
C ALA A 220 5.61 -2.78 13.98
N VAL A 221 6.47 -3.75 13.63
CA VAL A 221 6.04 -5.16 13.43
C VAL A 221 6.34 -6.06 14.63
N GLY A 222 7.16 -5.59 15.56
CA GLY A 222 7.59 -6.36 16.76
C GLY A 222 6.69 -6.16 18.00
N GLY A 223 5.65 -5.30 17.90
CA GLY A 223 4.70 -4.99 18.99
C GLY A 223 3.58 -6.02 19.15
#